data_7dc13404d863cbbe0b2e10eff3a732ac
#
_entry.id   7dc13404d863cbbe0b2e10eff3a732ac
#
_cell.length_a   1.000
_cell.length_b   1.000
_cell.length_c   1.000
_cell.angle_alpha   90.00
_cell.angle_beta   90.00
_cell.angle_gamma   90.00
#
_symmetry.space_group_name_H-M   'P 1'
#
loop_
_entity.id
_entity.type
_entity.pdbx_description
1 polymer ?
#
loop_
_entity_poly.entity_id
_entity_poly.type
_entity_poly.pdbx_seq_one_letter_code
_entity_poly.pdbx_strand_id
1 'polypeptide(L)'
;MGDPRARAARTKRDRTRRALLDAADSAFGSRGWARTRVEDIAQSAGVSAATAYNHFPTKHALLAQVYAPIINPLLVQARQDIAAGRPVTEALSDQVRALCRLCARNRVLTSAFYAAASEYTIKIGALPDPGDDADPRTLVPMTEALELLIGYGQAAGELRPYPSARDLSGLLVNTVLIRNVNRPGESADITAELLLTVMFGALRPEELVGAERPFPAAR
;
A
#
# COMPACT_ATOMS: atom_id res chain seq x y z
N MET A 1 29.70 -25.41 -8.21
CA MET A 1 29.82 -25.55 -6.74
C MET A 1 30.18 -24.17 -6.19
N GLY A 2 29.27 -23.48 -5.48
CA GLY A 2 29.50 -22.10 -5.04
C GLY A 2 30.46 -22.03 -3.84
N ASP A 3 31.22 -20.94 -3.76
CA ASP A 3 32.18 -20.66 -2.68
C ASP A 3 31.50 -20.70 -1.30
N PRO A 4 31.95 -21.55 -0.36
CA PRO A 4 31.40 -21.66 1.00
C PRO A 4 31.45 -20.35 1.78
N ARG A 5 32.47 -19.51 1.54
CA ARG A 5 32.63 -18.18 2.18
C ARG A 5 31.58 -17.20 1.69
N ALA A 6 31.28 -17.15 0.39
CA ALA A 6 30.23 -16.34 -0.19
C ALA A 6 28.83 -16.76 0.33
N ARG A 7 28.58 -18.06 0.48
CA ARG A 7 27.34 -18.60 1.05
C ARG A 7 27.18 -18.21 2.52
N ALA A 8 28.23 -18.32 3.34
CA ALA A 8 28.21 -17.90 4.74
C ALA A 8 27.97 -16.39 4.90
N ALA A 9 28.62 -15.57 4.06
CA ALA A 9 28.43 -14.12 4.06
C ALA A 9 26.99 -13.74 3.70
N ARG A 10 26.40 -14.38 2.69
CA ARG A 10 24.98 -14.19 2.30
C ARG A 10 24.03 -14.56 3.42
N THR A 11 24.20 -15.71 4.03
CA THR A 11 23.39 -16.17 5.17
C THR A 11 23.45 -15.20 6.34
N LYS A 12 24.65 -14.67 6.66
CA LYS A 12 24.83 -13.66 7.70
C LYS A 12 24.09 -12.37 7.36
N ARG A 13 24.20 -11.90 6.10
CA ARG A 13 23.51 -10.70 5.62
C ARG A 13 21.98 -10.85 5.71
N ASP A 14 21.44 -12.00 5.28
CA ASP A 14 19.99 -12.29 5.33
C ASP A 14 19.49 -12.36 6.78
N ARG A 15 20.28 -12.95 7.69
CA ARG A 15 19.95 -12.99 9.12
C ARG A 15 19.91 -11.58 9.73
N THR A 16 20.89 -10.75 9.43
CA THR A 16 20.91 -9.35 9.90
C THR A 16 19.73 -8.56 9.35
N ARG A 17 19.43 -8.71 8.05
CA ARG A 17 18.28 -8.05 7.43
C ARG A 17 16.96 -8.44 8.11
N ARG A 18 16.77 -9.72 8.41
CA ARG A 18 15.58 -10.21 9.11
C ARG A 18 15.48 -9.64 10.51
N ALA A 19 16.55 -9.66 11.30
CA ALA A 19 16.56 -9.09 12.64
C ALA A 19 16.22 -7.59 12.65
N LEU A 20 16.69 -6.83 11.63
CA LEU A 20 16.32 -5.41 11.46
C LEU A 20 14.84 -5.24 11.14
N LEU A 21 14.25 -6.08 10.28
CA LEU A 21 12.82 -6.01 9.95
C LEU A 21 11.95 -6.37 11.16
N ASP A 22 12.31 -7.39 11.92
CA ASP A 22 11.57 -7.80 13.12
C ASP A 22 11.61 -6.69 14.20
N ALA A 23 12.77 -6.08 14.42
CA ALA A 23 12.94 -4.94 15.33
C ALA A 23 12.16 -3.70 14.84
N ALA A 24 12.15 -3.45 13.53
CA ALA A 24 11.43 -2.34 12.92
C ALA A 24 9.91 -2.52 13.01
N ASP A 25 9.40 -3.73 12.76
CA ASP A 25 7.98 -4.07 12.92
C ASP A 25 7.50 -3.77 14.34
N SER A 26 8.23 -4.28 15.34
CA SER A 26 7.94 -4.01 16.75
C SER A 26 7.99 -2.52 17.08
N ALA A 27 9.01 -1.80 16.60
CA ALA A 27 9.21 -0.39 16.90
C ALA A 27 8.13 0.51 16.24
N PHE A 28 7.86 0.32 14.95
CA PHE A 28 6.83 1.08 14.23
C PHE A 28 5.42 0.70 14.70
N GLY A 29 5.18 -0.59 14.97
CA GLY A 29 3.89 -1.10 15.45
C GLY A 29 3.51 -0.62 16.85
N SER A 30 4.49 -0.33 17.71
CA SER A 30 4.24 0.16 19.08
C SER A 30 4.33 1.68 19.22
N ARG A 31 5.28 2.34 18.56
CA ARG A 31 5.60 3.77 18.74
C ARG A 31 5.17 4.67 17.57
N GLY A 32 4.82 4.08 16.43
CA GLY A 32 4.50 4.80 15.20
C GLY A 32 5.71 5.45 14.53
N TRP A 33 5.45 6.28 13.50
CA TRP A 33 6.50 6.89 12.67
C TRP A 33 7.38 7.88 13.42
N ALA A 34 6.76 8.91 14.02
CA ALA A 34 7.51 10.06 14.56
C ALA A 34 8.44 9.67 15.72
N ARG A 35 8.04 8.72 16.57
CA ARG A 35 8.78 8.31 17.77
C ARG A 35 9.74 7.14 17.57
N THR A 36 9.88 6.64 16.34
CA THR A 36 10.81 5.55 16.02
C THR A 36 12.07 6.12 15.36
N ARG A 37 13.24 5.72 15.84
CA ARG A 37 14.55 6.07 15.27
C ARG A 37 15.23 4.81 14.72
N VAL A 38 15.98 4.96 13.63
CA VAL A 38 16.73 3.83 13.03
C VAL A 38 17.81 3.33 13.98
N GLU A 39 18.41 4.22 14.77
CA GLU A 39 19.42 3.88 15.78
C GLU A 39 18.87 2.93 16.84
N ASP A 40 17.64 3.16 17.33
CA ASP A 40 16.95 2.31 18.31
C ASP A 40 16.62 0.93 17.70
N ILE A 41 16.20 0.90 16.45
CA ILE A 41 15.94 -0.35 15.71
C ILE A 41 17.25 -1.15 15.56
N ALA A 42 18.35 -0.50 15.15
CA ALA A 42 19.64 -1.13 14.98
C ALA A 42 20.15 -1.72 16.31
N GLN A 43 20.03 -0.97 17.40
CA GLN A 43 20.38 -1.43 18.74
C GLN A 43 19.54 -2.66 19.14
N SER A 44 18.24 -2.63 18.91
CA SER A 44 17.33 -3.76 19.19
C SER A 44 17.65 -5.00 18.36
N ALA A 45 18.14 -4.81 17.12
CA ALA A 45 18.58 -5.87 16.22
C ALA A 45 20.02 -6.36 16.52
N GLY A 46 20.71 -5.77 17.49
CA GLY A 46 22.09 -6.13 17.85
C GLY A 46 23.15 -5.71 16.81
N VAL A 47 22.89 -4.62 16.07
CA VAL A 47 23.82 -4.11 15.05
C VAL A 47 24.03 -2.61 15.19
N SER A 48 25.04 -2.06 14.49
CA SER A 48 25.26 -0.62 14.44
C SER A 48 24.27 0.08 13.51
N ALA A 49 24.03 1.38 13.73
CA ALA A 49 23.22 2.20 12.82
C ALA A 49 23.78 2.21 11.38
N ALA A 50 25.12 2.24 11.21
CA ALA A 50 25.73 2.13 9.90
C ALA A 50 25.38 0.81 9.20
N THR A 51 25.32 -0.31 9.93
CA THR A 51 24.87 -1.59 9.40
C THR A 51 23.41 -1.54 8.98
N ALA A 52 22.54 -0.89 9.75
CA ALA A 52 21.13 -0.73 9.38
C ALA A 52 20.98 0.07 8.08
N TYR A 53 21.69 1.20 7.93
CA TYR A 53 21.66 2.02 6.70
C TYR A 53 22.26 1.31 5.49
N ASN A 54 23.20 0.37 5.67
CA ASN A 54 23.70 -0.49 4.59
C ASN A 54 22.66 -1.51 4.08
N HIS A 55 21.66 -1.84 4.89
CA HIS A 55 20.55 -2.72 4.50
C HIS A 55 19.33 -1.95 3.99
N PHE A 56 19.07 -0.78 4.56
CA PHE A 56 17.92 0.07 4.26
C PHE A 56 18.39 1.53 4.20
N PRO A 57 18.45 2.14 3.01
CA PRO A 57 19.09 3.44 2.81
C PRO A 57 18.39 4.57 3.60
N THR A 58 17.12 4.40 3.90
CA THR A 58 16.33 5.38 4.64
C THR A 58 15.39 4.71 5.65
N LYS A 59 14.93 5.48 6.62
CA LYS A 59 13.84 5.07 7.53
C LYS A 59 12.55 4.77 6.75
N HIS A 60 12.29 5.49 5.66
CA HIS A 60 11.14 5.29 4.77
C HIS A 60 11.19 3.91 4.10
N ALA A 61 12.34 3.57 3.51
CA ALA A 61 12.57 2.25 2.89
C ALA A 61 12.43 1.11 3.91
N LEU A 62 12.95 1.29 5.12
CA LEU A 62 12.82 0.30 6.19
C LEU A 62 11.35 0.06 6.55
N LEU A 63 10.56 1.12 6.78
CA LEU A 63 9.13 1.00 7.06
C LEU A 63 8.36 0.38 5.89
N ALA A 64 8.66 0.78 4.65
CA ALA A 64 8.02 0.20 3.48
C ALA A 64 8.25 -1.32 3.38
N GLN A 65 9.46 -1.79 3.69
CA GLN A 65 9.78 -3.23 3.71
C GLN A 65 9.09 -4.01 4.84
N VAL A 66 8.75 -3.33 5.94
CA VAL A 66 7.90 -3.91 7.02
C VAL A 66 6.44 -3.96 6.58
N TYR A 67 5.96 -2.93 5.91
CA TYR A 67 4.53 -2.79 5.60
C TYR A 67 4.11 -3.53 4.31
N ALA A 68 4.97 -3.61 3.29
CA ALA A 68 4.66 -4.26 2.01
C ALA A 68 4.14 -5.70 2.14
N PRO A 69 4.70 -6.58 3.00
CA PRO A 69 4.19 -7.94 3.18
C PRO A 69 2.74 -8.02 3.66
N ILE A 70 2.23 -6.98 4.33
CA ILE A 70 0.84 -6.89 4.79
C ILE A 70 -0.09 -6.63 3.59
N ILE A 71 0.38 -5.86 2.60
CA ILE A 71 -0.41 -5.43 1.43
C ILE A 71 -0.27 -6.38 0.24
N ASN A 72 0.91 -6.97 0.02
CA ASN A 72 1.19 -7.84 -1.11
C ASN A 72 0.14 -8.95 -1.37
N PRO A 73 -0.45 -9.60 -0.35
CA PRO A 73 -1.50 -10.60 -0.56
C PRO A 73 -2.72 -10.09 -1.33
N LEU A 74 -3.04 -8.78 -1.23
CA LEU A 74 -4.14 -8.18 -1.97
C LEU A 74 -3.89 -8.23 -3.49
N LEU A 75 -2.67 -7.91 -3.91
CA LEU A 75 -2.30 -7.96 -5.33
C LEU A 75 -2.27 -9.39 -5.87
N VAL A 76 -1.80 -10.34 -5.05
CA VAL A 76 -1.83 -11.78 -5.40
C VAL A 76 -3.27 -12.24 -5.59
N GLN A 77 -4.18 -11.88 -4.67
CA GLN A 77 -5.59 -12.24 -4.76
C GLN A 77 -6.26 -11.63 -6.00
N ALA A 78 -6.01 -10.35 -6.30
CA ALA A 78 -6.55 -9.70 -7.49
C ALA A 78 -6.16 -10.42 -8.79
N ARG A 79 -4.90 -10.85 -8.90
CA ARG A 79 -4.43 -11.64 -10.05
C ARG A 79 -5.10 -13.02 -10.15
N GLN A 80 -5.33 -13.66 -9.00
CA GLN A 80 -6.02 -14.96 -8.94
C GLN A 80 -7.50 -14.81 -9.32
N ASP A 81 -8.18 -13.76 -8.87
CA ASP A 81 -9.59 -13.48 -9.20
C ASP A 81 -9.76 -13.29 -10.71
N ILE A 82 -8.87 -12.51 -11.35
CA ILE A 82 -8.87 -12.32 -12.81
C ILE A 82 -8.61 -13.65 -13.54
N ALA A 83 -7.60 -14.41 -13.11
CA ALA A 83 -7.26 -15.69 -13.74
C ALA A 83 -8.38 -16.72 -13.62
N ALA A 84 -9.18 -16.65 -12.55
CA ALA A 84 -10.35 -17.51 -12.33
C ALA A 84 -11.62 -17.02 -13.05
N GLY A 85 -11.59 -15.88 -13.75
CA GLY A 85 -12.76 -15.29 -14.40
C GLY A 85 -13.84 -14.86 -13.43
N ARG A 86 -13.47 -14.45 -12.22
CA ARG A 86 -14.40 -14.04 -11.19
C ARG A 86 -15.09 -12.72 -11.58
N PRO A 87 -16.42 -12.55 -11.30
CA PRO A 87 -17.11 -11.28 -11.56
C PRO A 87 -16.37 -10.10 -10.94
N VAL A 88 -16.05 -9.08 -11.75
CA VAL A 88 -15.21 -7.93 -11.33
C VAL A 88 -15.81 -7.19 -10.14
N THR A 89 -17.14 -7.03 -10.11
CA THR A 89 -17.84 -6.34 -9.02
C THR A 89 -17.71 -7.07 -7.68
N GLU A 90 -17.69 -8.41 -7.69
CA GLU A 90 -17.48 -9.22 -6.49
C GLU A 90 -16.02 -9.13 -6.03
N ALA A 91 -15.06 -9.32 -6.97
CA ALA A 91 -13.64 -9.21 -6.68
C ALA A 91 -13.27 -7.84 -6.10
N LEU A 92 -13.79 -6.75 -6.69
CA LEU A 92 -13.59 -5.39 -6.18
C LEU A 92 -14.19 -5.19 -4.78
N SER A 93 -15.40 -5.73 -4.54
CA SER A 93 -16.06 -5.64 -3.24
C SER A 93 -15.21 -6.31 -2.15
N ASP A 94 -14.71 -7.50 -2.43
CA ASP A 94 -13.87 -8.25 -1.50
C ASP A 94 -12.51 -7.56 -1.28
N GLN A 95 -11.91 -7.00 -2.34
CA GLN A 95 -10.65 -6.25 -2.24
C GLN A 95 -10.77 -5.01 -1.36
N VAL A 96 -11.81 -4.20 -1.56
CA VAL A 96 -12.04 -3.00 -0.74
C VAL A 96 -12.25 -3.40 0.73
N ARG A 97 -13.07 -4.42 1.01
CA ARG A 97 -13.28 -4.91 2.37
C ARG A 97 -11.99 -5.48 2.99
N ALA A 98 -11.21 -6.22 2.21
CA ALA A 98 -9.94 -6.78 2.66
C ALA A 98 -8.93 -5.66 3.00
N LEU A 99 -8.79 -4.65 2.14
CA LEU A 99 -7.93 -3.50 2.37
C LEU A 99 -8.32 -2.76 3.65
N CYS A 100 -9.61 -2.44 3.82
CA CYS A 100 -10.10 -1.76 5.03
C CYS A 100 -9.80 -2.58 6.30
N ARG A 101 -10.06 -3.89 6.28
CA ARG A 101 -9.76 -4.79 7.41
C ARG A 101 -8.27 -4.90 7.70
N LEU A 102 -7.40 -5.00 6.68
CA LEU A 102 -5.95 -5.03 6.85
C LEU A 102 -5.43 -3.75 7.49
N CYS A 103 -5.86 -2.59 6.98
CA CYS A 103 -5.48 -1.29 7.55
C CYS A 103 -5.95 -1.14 9.00
N ALA A 104 -7.18 -1.55 9.31
CA ALA A 104 -7.72 -1.47 10.66
C ALA A 104 -7.03 -2.41 11.66
N ARG A 105 -6.69 -3.64 11.24
CA ARG A 105 -5.96 -4.61 12.07
C ARG A 105 -4.53 -4.17 12.36
N ASN A 106 -3.89 -3.48 11.40
CA ASN A 106 -2.51 -3.00 11.50
C ASN A 106 -2.48 -1.47 11.69
N ARG A 107 -3.43 -0.92 12.45
CA ARG A 107 -3.70 0.51 12.56
C ARG A 107 -2.45 1.37 12.78
N VAL A 108 -1.59 1.01 13.73
CA VAL A 108 -0.41 1.81 14.08
C VAL A 108 0.60 1.80 12.92
N LEU A 109 0.86 0.64 12.33
CA LEU A 109 1.72 0.51 11.15
C LEU A 109 1.14 1.24 9.93
N THR A 110 -0.16 1.14 9.69
CA THR A 110 -0.85 1.88 8.62
C THR A 110 -0.73 3.40 8.81
N SER A 111 -0.91 3.88 10.04
CA SER A 111 -0.72 5.30 10.37
C SER A 111 0.74 5.73 10.21
N ALA A 112 1.69 4.86 10.60
CA ALA A 112 3.11 5.11 10.40
C ALA A 112 3.47 5.19 8.90
N PHE A 113 2.93 4.29 8.08
CA PHE A 113 3.11 4.31 6.63
C PHE A 113 2.52 5.57 5.99
N TYR A 114 1.29 5.95 6.36
CA TYR A 114 0.67 7.18 5.87
C TYR A 114 1.51 8.43 6.20
N ALA A 115 2.01 8.53 7.44
CA ALA A 115 2.87 9.62 7.86
C ALA A 115 4.19 9.66 7.06
N ALA A 116 4.83 8.50 6.87
CA ALA A 116 6.07 8.39 6.11
C ALA A 116 5.86 8.75 4.63
N ALA A 117 4.81 8.24 3.99
CA ALA A 117 4.50 8.54 2.60
C ALA A 117 4.16 10.03 2.39
N SER A 118 3.42 10.63 3.33
CA SER A 118 3.08 12.06 3.31
C SER A 118 4.33 12.93 3.49
N GLU A 119 5.19 12.61 4.47
CA GLU A 119 6.47 13.31 4.70
C GLU A 119 7.36 13.23 3.46
N TYR A 120 7.47 12.03 2.86
CA TYR A 120 8.25 11.82 1.64
C TYR A 120 7.71 12.63 0.47
N THR A 121 6.39 12.62 0.25
CA THR A 121 5.70 13.40 -0.79
C THR A 121 5.98 14.90 -0.67
N ILE A 122 5.85 15.45 0.54
CA ILE A 122 6.12 16.86 0.81
C ILE A 122 7.60 17.20 0.57
N LYS A 123 8.50 16.33 1.02
CA LYS A 123 9.95 16.54 0.89
C LYS A 123 10.43 16.50 -0.56
N ILE A 124 9.93 15.56 -1.35
CA ILE A 124 10.37 15.36 -2.73
C ILE A 124 9.63 16.30 -3.69
N GLY A 125 8.34 16.59 -3.46
CA GLY A 125 7.54 17.46 -4.31
C GLY A 125 7.33 16.97 -5.74
N ALA A 126 7.54 15.66 -5.98
CA ALA A 126 7.44 15.03 -7.28
C ALA A 126 6.56 13.78 -7.24
N LEU A 127 6.14 13.32 -8.41
CA LEU A 127 5.43 12.05 -8.56
C LEU A 127 6.30 10.87 -8.09
N PRO A 128 5.68 9.74 -7.67
CA PRO A 128 6.41 8.53 -7.32
C PRO A 128 7.30 8.04 -8.49
N ASP A 129 8.57 7.75 -8.19
CA ASP A 129 9.54 7.21 -9.13
C ASP A 129 9.77 5.72 -8.84
N PRO A 130 9.39 4.80 -9.73
CA PRO A 130 9.65 3.36 -9.55
C PRO A 130 11.14 2.99 -9.46
N GLY A 131 12.03 3.87 -9.91
CA GLY A 131 13.48 3.70 -9.81
C GLY A 131 14.07 4.10 -8.46
N ASP A 132 13.30 4.76 -7.60
CA ASP A 132 13.75 5.17 -6.26
C ASP A 132 13.49 4.05 -5.24
N ASP A 133 14.54 3.39 -4.80
CA ASP A 133 14.52 2.32 -3.80
C ASP A 133 14.26 2.82 -2.37
N ALA A 134 14.16 4.12 -2.17
CA ALA A 134 13.83 4.77 -0.91
C ALA A 134 12.38 5.28 -0.85
N ASP A 135 11.66 5.36 -1.99
CA ASP A 135 10.30 5.89 -2.05
C ASP A 135 9.28 4.89 -1.46
N PRO A 136 8.68 5.18 -0.29
CA PRO A 136 7.70 4.29 0.31
C PRO A 136 6.43 4.13 -0.53
N ARG A 137 6.13 5.09 -1.43
CA ARG A 137 4.92 5.10 -2.27
C ARG A 137 5.01 4.08 -3.42
N THR A 138 6.23 3.72 -3.84
CA THR A 138 6.50 2.71 -4.88
C THR A 138 6.86 1.35 -4.30
N LEU A 139 7.47 1.33 -3.10
CA LEU A 139 7.86 0.11 -2.43
C LEU A 139 6.68 -0.68 -1.83
N VAL A 140 5.54 -0.01 -1.60
CA VAL A 140 4.32 -0.63 -1.07
C VAL A 140 3.20 -0.53 -2.10
N PRO A 141 2.70 -1.64 -2.65
CA PRO A 141 1.72 -1.65 -3.74
C PRO A 141 0.29 -1.39 -3.24
N MET A 142 0.07 -0.20 -2.64
CA MET A 142 -1.21 0.13 -1.99
C MET A 142 -2.38 0.20 -2.96
N THR A 143 -2.16 0.69 -4.18
CA THR A 143 -3.22 0.92 -5.18
C THR A 143 -3.32 -0.21 -6.20
N GLU A 144 -2.26 -0.97 -6.39
CA GLU A 144 -2.07 -1.87 -7.53
C GLU A 144 -3.16 -2.95 -7.66
N ALA A 145 -3.64 -3.50 -6.55
CA ALA A 145 -4.69 -4.52 -6.57
C ALA A 145 -6.03 -3.96 -7.10
N LEU A 146 -6.43 -2.78 -6.62
CA LEU A 146 -7.65 -2.10 -7.09
C LEU A 146 -7.48 -1.59 -8.53
N GLU A 147 -6.34 -1.00 -8.84
CA GLU A 147 -6.01 -0.51 -10.18
C GLU A 147 -6.09 -1.64 -11.21
N LEU A 148 -5.53 -2.81 -10.88
CA LEU A 148 -5.57 -3.99 -11.74
C LEU A 148 -7.01 -4.48 -12.00
N LEU A 149 -7.85 -4.61 -10.97
CA LEU A 149 -9.23 -5.07 -11.10
C LEU A 149 -10.11 -4.06 -11.82
N ILE A 150 -9.99 -2.77 -11.49
CA ILE A 150 -10.76 -1.71 -12.15
C ILE A 150 -10.37 -1.67 -13.64
N GLY A 151 -9.06 -1.65 -13.94
CA GLY A 151 -8.56 -1.64 -15.32
C GLY A 151 -9.02 -2.85 -16.13
N TYR A 152 -9.01 -4.05 -15.52
CA TYR A 152 -9.53 -5.26 -16.14
C TYR A 152 -11.03 -5.13 -16.49
N GLY A 153 -11.86 -4.67 -15.54
CA GLY A 153 -13.29 -4.49 -15.77
C GLY A 153 -13.61 -3.39 -16.80
N GLN A 154 -12.81 -2.32 -16.82
CA GLN A 154 -12.92 -1.26 -17.83
C GLN A 154 -12.56 -1.79 -19.23
N ALA A 155 -11.49 -2.58 -19.35
CA ALA A 155 -11.08 -3.19 -20.60
C ALA A 155 -12.09 -4.23 -21.12
N ALA A 156 -12.76 -4.94 -20.22
CA ALA A 156 -13.83 -5.89 -20.55
C ALA A 156 -15.19 -5.22 -20.86
N GLY A 157 -15.34 -3.92 -20.64
CA GLY A 157 -16.61 -3.20 -20.80
C GLY A 157 -17.62 -3.42 -19.66
N GLU A 158 -17.21 -4.11 -18.58
CA GLU A 158 -18.04 -4.32 -17.40
C GLU A 158 -18.16 -3.08 -16.52
N LEU A 159 -17.16 -2.21 -16.60
CA LEU A 159 -17.08 -0.94 -15.89
C LEU A 159 -16.90 0.20 -16.89
N ARG A 160 -17.45 1.39 -16.54
CA ARG A 160 -17.25 2.57 -17.38
C ARG A 160 -15.76 2.98 -17.40
N PRO A 161 -15.26 3.55 -18.53
CA PRO A 161 -13.82 3.85 -18.69
C PRO A 161 -13.33 5.05 -17.86
N TYR A 162 -14.23 5.80 -17.24
CA TYR A 162 -13.91 6.97 -16.41
C TYR A 162 -14.65 6.91 -15.07
N PRO A 163 -14.01 7.26 -13.95
CA PRO A 163 -12.61 7.69 -13.77
C PRO A 163 -11.58 6.62 -14.15
N SER A 164 -10.31 7.04 -14.40
CA SER A 164 -9.26 6.06 -14.68
C SER A 164 -9.06 5.12 -13.50
N ALA A 165 -8.62 3.88 -13.77
CA ALA A 165 -8.32 2.90 -12.72
C ALA A 165 -7.32 3.45 -11.70
N ARG A 166 -6.30 4.17 -12.19
CA ARG A 166 -5.26 4.80 -11.36
C ARG A 166 -5.82 5.89 -10.44
N ASP A 167 -6.63 6.80 -10.98
CA ASP A 167 -7.17 7.92 -10.18
C ASP A 167 -8.14 7.41 -9.12
N LEU A 168 -9.03 6.49 -9.51
CA LEU A 168 -10.02 5.95 -8.59
C LEU A 168 -9.37 5.09 -7.49
N SER A 169 -8.41 4.22 -7.82
CA SER A 169 -7.69 3.43 -6.83
C SER A 169 -6.92 4.31 -5.85
N GLY A 170 -6.29 5.39 -6.34
CA GLY A 170 -5.61 6.39 -5.51
C GLY A 170 -6.56 7.10 -4.55
N LEU A 171 -7.73 7.52 -5.05
CA LEU A 171 -8.78 8.15 -4.22
C LEU A 171 -9.25 7.22 -3.10
N LEU A 172 -9.55 5.96 -3.43
CA LEU A 172 -10.03 4.96 -2.47
C LEU A 172 -8.97 4.68 -1.39
N VAL A 173 -7.73 4.42 -1.80
CA VAL A 173 -6.61 4.14 -0.87
C VAL A 173 -6.34 5.33 0.03
N ASN A 174 -6.26 6.55 -0.51
CA ASN A 174 -6.06 7.75 0.29
C ASN A 174 -7.18 7.94 1.32
N THR A 175 -8.42 7.63 0.94
CA THR A 175 -9.56 7.68 1.87
C THR A 175 -9.42 6.65 2.99
N VAL A 176 -9.01 5.42 2.69
CA VAL A 176 -8.76 4.39 3.74
C VAL A 176 -7.67 4.86 4.69
N LEU A 177 -6.54 5.34 4.17
CA LEU A 177 -5.40 5.76 4.98
C LEU A 177 -5.74 6.94 5.90
N ILE A 178 -6.38 7.99 5.38
CA ILE A 178 -6.74 9.16 6.19
C ILE A 178 -7.83 8.83 7.22
N ARG A 179 -8.81 7.97 6.89
CA ARG A 179 -9.83 7.54 7.86
C ARG A 179 -9.22 6.69 8.96
N ASN A 180 -8.24 5.83 8.64
CA ASN A 180 -7.50 5.06 9.64
C ASN A 180 -6.82 5.96 10.70
N VAL A 181 -6.34 7.15 10.30
CA VAL A 181 -5.73 8.14 11.21
C VAL A 181 -6.80 8.94 11.95
N ASN A 182 -7.77 9.51 11.23
CA ASN A 182 -8.71 10.51 11.77
C ASN A 182 -9.92 9.89 12.50
N ARG A 183 -10.18 8.59 12.29
CA ARG A 183 -11.33 7.88 12.87
C ARG A 183 -10.92 6.57 13.55
N PRO A 184 -10.13 6.65 14.64
CA PRO A 184 -9.52 5.47 15.25
C PRO A 184 -10.52 4.46 15.84
N GLY A 185 -11.76 4.85 16.09
CA GLY A 185 -12.83 3.96 16.59
C GLY A 185 -13.77 3.42 15.51
N GLU A 186 -13.60 3.84 14.25
CA GLU A 186 -14.50 3.40 13.17
C GLU A 186 -14.21 1.96 12.76
N SER A 187 -15.27 1.18 12.54
CA SER A 187 -15.10 -0.18 12.03
C SER A 187 -14.66 -0.20 10.56
N ALA A 188 -13.90 -1.22 10.19
CA ALA A 188 -13.45 -1.42 8.82
C ALA A 188 -14.64 -1.53 7.84
N ASP A 189 -15.75 -2.13 8.29
CA ASP A 189 -16.91 -2.36 7.44
C ASP A 189 -17.66 -1.06 7.11
N ILE A 190 -17.75 -0.09 8.06
CA ILE A 190 -18.33 1.24 7.77
C ILE A 190 -17.50 1.95 6.70
N THR A 191 -16.17 1.94 6.82
CA THR A 191 -15.30 2.53 5.80
C THR A 191 -15.46 1.81 4.45
N ALA A 192 -15.51 0.47 4.46
CA ALA A 192 -15.68 -0.33 3.24
C ALA A 192 -17.01 -0.04 2.53
N GLU A 193 -18.12 -0.02 3.24
CA GLU A 193 -19.44 0.27 2.65
C GLU A 193 -19.52 1.66 2.04
N LEU A 194 -18.93 2.68 2.70
CA LEU A 194 -18.82 4.02 2.13
C LEU A 194 -18.05 4.00 0.81
N LEU A 195 -16.87 3.35 0.80
CA LEU A 195 -16.03 3.30 -0.40
C LEU A 195 -16.68 2.51 -1.53
N LEU A 196 -17.34 1.39 -1.24
CA LEU A 196 -18.08 0.61 -2.23
C LEU A 196 -19.22 1.42 -2.84
N THR A 197 -19.95 2.18 -2.03
CA THR A 197 -21.03 3.06 -2.51
C THR A 197 -20.48 4.12 -3.48
N VAL A 198 -19.37 4.78 -3.11
CA VAL A 198 -18.74 5.80 -3.97
C VAL A 198 -18.16 5.17 -5.25
N MET A 199 -17.42 4.07 -5.10
CA MET A 199 -16.77 3.40 -6.23
C MET A 199 -17.80 2.90 -7.27
N PHE A 200 -18.81 2.15 -6.84
CA PHE A 200 -19.82 1.64 -7.77
C PHE A 200 -20.72 2.75 -8.30
N GLY A 201 -20.96 3.81 -7.53
CA GLY A 201 -21.62 5.01 -8.04
C GLY A 201 -20.84 5.66 -9.18
N ALA A 202 -19.49 5.67 -9.10
CA ALA A 202 -18.63 6.22 -10.15
C ALA A 202 -18.44 5.29 -11.36
N LEU A 203 -18.51 3.96 -11.16
CA LEU A 203 -18.20 2.96 -12.19
C LEU A 203 -19.42 2.35 -12.90
N ARG A 204 -20.65 2.73 -12.54
CA ARG A 204 -21.87 2.23 -13.22
C ARG A 204 -21.83 2.58 -14.71
N PRO A 205 -22.26 1.64 -15.60
CA PRO A 205 -22.40 1.93 -17.03
C PRO A 205 -23.31 3.14 -17.31
N GLU A 206 -23.03 3.88 -18.38
CA GLU A 206 -23.70 5.16 -18.69
C GLU A 206 -25.20 5.03 -18.99
N GLU A 207 -25.71 3.85 -19.30
CA GLU A 207 -27.15 3.59 -19.56
C GLU A 207 -28.09 3.99 -18.41
N LEU A 208 -27.54 4.22 -17.19
CA LEU A 208 -28.32 4.62 -16.01
C LEU A 208 -28.17 6.09 -15.63
N VAL A 209 -27.36 6.86 -16.36
CA VAL A 209 -27.15 8.28 -16.13
C VAL A 209 -27.39 9.01 -17.43
N GLY A 210 -28.64 9.31 -17.73
CA GLY A 210 -28.98 10.33 -18.73
C GLY A 210 -28.42 11.66 -18.28
N ALA A 211 -27.18 11.97 -18.62
CA ALA A 211 -26.51 13.15 -18.13
C ALA A 211 -25.56 13.76 -19.16
N GLU A 212 -25.88 14.97 -19.49
CA GLU A 212 -24.93 15.94 -19.99
C GLU A 212 -23.66 15.93 -19.14
N ARG A 213 -22.50 15.87 -19.78
CA ARG A 213 -21.18 15.91 -19.12
C ARG A 213 -21.03 17.25 -18.40
N PRO A 214 -20.93 17.31 -17.06
CA PRO A 214 -20.93 18.58 -16.33
C PRO A 214 -19.61 19.37 -16.44
N PHE A 215 -18.56 18.83 -17.09
CA PHE A 215 -17.27 19.51 -17.20
C PHE A 215 -16.73 19.50 -18.63
N PRO A 216 -16.30 20.66 -19.15
CA PRO A 216 -15.57 20.70 -20.41
C PRO A 216 -14.22 20.00 -20.27
N ALA A 217 -13.79 19.31 -21.35
CA ALA A 217 -12.46 18.72 -21.41
C ALA A 217 -11.41 19.78 -21.10
N ALA A 218 -10.55 19.52 -20.12
CA ALA A 218 -9.40 20.36 -19.83
C ALA A 218 -8.51 20.39 -21.09
N ARG A 219 -8.20 21.59 -21.58
CA ARG A 219 -7.27 21.84 -22.68
C ARG A 219 -5.83 21.64 -22.21
#